data_5a93a7ddfc4086c33287d743e95700f2
#
_entry.id   5a93a7ddfc4086c33287d743e95700f2
#
_cell.length_a   1.000
_cell.length_b   1.000
_cell.length_c   1.000
_cell.angle_alpha   90.00
_cell.angle_beta   90.00
_cell.angle_gamma   90.00
#
_symmetry.space_group_name_H-M   'P 1'
#
loop_
_entity.id
_entity.type
_entity.pdbx_description
1 polymer ?
#
loop_
_entity_poly.entity_id
_entity_poly.type
_entity_poly.pdbx_seq_one_letter_code
_entity_poly.pdbx_strand_id
1 'polypeptide(L)'
;MLCAVVAMSRNRVIGRDGGLPWHLPADLRHFREVTMGHPILMGRATYESIGRPLPGRDNLVLTRQPQDCPPGVRCVRSLGEAIGHAAGGDLMIIGGAQVFATTLELCQRLYLTCVHADLPGDTFLPPLEPVQWHETARSDHAPDGRHAYGYSFITLERVPGAAG
;
A
#
# COMPACT_ATOMS: atom_id res chain seq x y z
N MET A 1 2.56 10.36 10.67
CA MET A 1 3.02 10.48 9.26
C MET A 1 2.12 9.64 8.37
N LEU A 2 1.77 10.14 7.21
CA LEU A 2 0.96 9.39 6.25
C LEU A 2 1.88 8.64 5.29
N CYS A 3 1.75 7.31 5.26
CA CYS A 3 2.61 6.43 4.47
C CYS A 3 1.76 5.59 3.53
N ALA A 4 2.28 5.28 2.35
CA ALA A 4 1.68 4.29 1.47
C ALA A 4 2.57 3.05 1.41
N VAL A 5 1.95 1.88 1.34
CA VAL A 5 2.63 0.58 1.21
C VAL A 5 2.06 -0.11 -0.02
N VAL A 6 2.88 -0.34 -1.01
CA VAL A 6 2.41 -0.87 -2.29
C VAL A 6 3.49 -1.70 -2.97
N ALA A 7 3.08 -2.77 -3.64
CA ALA A 7 3.92 -3.54 -4.55
C ALA A 7 3.39 -3.33 -5.98
N MET A 8 4.29 -3.11 -6.93
CA MET A 8 3.94 -2.95 -8.34
C MET A 8 4.93 -3.66 -9.24
N SER A 9 4.47 -4.08 -10.42
CA SER A 9 5.34 -4.51 -11.50
C SER A 9 6.10 -3.32 -12.10
N ARG A 10 7.06 -3.61 -12.98
CA ARG A 10 7.81 -2.56 -13.68
C ARG A 10 6.88 -1.64 -14.47
N ASN A 11 5.81 -2.16 -15.06
CA ASN A 11 4.79 -1.40 -15.76
C ASN A 11 3.65 -0.91 -14.86
N ARG A 12 3.88 -0.82 -13.56
CA ARG A 12 3.01 -0.23 -12.53
C ARG A 12 1.70 -0.98 -12.27
N VAL A 13 1.63 -2.27 -12.62
CA VAL A 13 0.47 -3.10 -12.27
C VAL A 13 0.48 -3.38 -10.77
N ILE A 14 -0.66 -3.15 -10.12
CA ILE A 14 -0.87 -3.43 -8.69
C ILE A 14 -2.00 -4.42 -8.45
N GLY A 15 -2.69 -4.86 -9.49
CA GLY A 15 -3.75 -5.85 -9.37
C GLY A 15 -4.15 -6.47 -10.70
N ARG A 16 -4.70 -7.68 -10.60
CA ARG A 16 -5.27 -8.42 -11.72
C ARG A 16 -6.38 -9.32 -11.19
N ASP A 17 -7.59 -9.18 -11.74
CA ASP A 17 -8.76 -9.99 -11.37
C ASP A 17 -9.00 -10.07 -9.86
N GLY A 18 -8.83 -8.94 -9.15
CA GLY A 18 -9.01 -8.86 -7.70
C GLY A 18 -7.86 -9.39 -6.86
N GLY A 19 -6.75 -9.81 -7.46
CA GLY A 19 -5.58 -10.32 -6.78
C GLY A 19 -4.29 -9.72 -7.33
N LEU A 20 -3.17 -10.40 -7.11
CA LEU A 20 -1.85 -10.01 -7.60
C LEU A 20 -1.38 -10.96 -8.70
N PRO A 21 -0.73 -10.46 -9.78
CA PRO A 21 -0.20 -11.32 -10.83
C PRO A 21 1.11 -12.01 -10.48
N TRP A 22 1.56 -11.93 -9.22
CA TRP A 22 2.76 -12.57 -8.73
C TRP A 22 2.52 -13.22 -7.37
N HIS A 23 3.41 -14.13 -7.01
CA HIS A 23 3.47 -14.71 -5.67
C HIS A 23 4.90 -14.57 -5.15
N LEU A 24 5.09 -13.66 -4.19
CA LEU A 24 6.37 -13.33 -3.59
C LEU A 24 6.27 -13.40 -2.07
N PRO A 25 6.60 -14.55 -1.46
CA PRO A 25 6.50 -14.70 0.00
C PRO A 25 7.29 -13.66 0.79
N ALA A 26 8.46 -13.24 0.28
CA ALA A 26 9.25 -12.20 0.93
C ALA A 26 8.55 -10.85 0.94
N ASP A 27 7.74 -10.54 -0.08
CA ASP A 27 6.95 -9.30 -0.11
C ASP A 27 5.83 -9.33 0.94
N LEU A 28 5.16 -10.47 1.10
CA LEU A 28 4.15 -10.63 2.14
C LEU A 28 4.74 -10.43 3.54
N ARG A 29 5.93 -10.96 3.77
CA ARG A 29 6.66 -10.76 5.03
C ARG A 29 7.04 -9.30 5.23
N HIS A 30 7.55 -8.66 4.20
CA HIS A 30 7.92 -7.24 4.22
C HIS A 30 6.72 -6.35 4.52
N PHE A 31 5.59 -6.60 3.87
CA PHE A 31 4.34 -5.90 4.12
C PHE A 31 3.94 -6.02 5.60
N ARG A 32 4.00 -7.23 6.13
CA ARG A 32 3.67 -7.47 7.53
C ARG A 32 4.60 -6.69 8.46
N GLU A 33 5.90 -6.74 8.22
CA GLU A 33 6.89 -6.03 9.05
C GLU A 33 6.69 -4.52 9.03
N VAL A 34 6.43 -3.95 7.86
CA VAL A 34 6.24 -2.51 7.69
C VAL A 34 4.95 -2.04 8.37
N THR A 35 3.88 -2.82 8.30
CA THR A 35 2.57 -2.40 8.80
C THR A 35 2.29 -2.80 10.24
N MET A 36 3.01 -3.77 10.80
CA MET A 36 2.72 -4.31 12.13
C MET A 36 2.75 -3.23 13.21
N GLY A 37 1.73 -3.22 14.06
CA GLY A 37 1.61 -2.23 15.14
C GLY A 37 1.08 -0.87 14.71
N HIS A 38 0.82 -0.66 13.42
CA HIS A 38 0.28 0.60 12.90
C HIS A 38 -1.16 0.43 12.41
N PRO A 39 -1.99 1.47 12.46
CA PRO A 39 -3.27 1.44 11.77
C PRO A 39 -3.05 1.37 10.25
N ILE A 40 -3.85 0.52 9.61
CA ILE A 40 -3.84 0.36 8.16
C ILE A 40 -5.16 0.86 7.59
N LEU A 41 -5.09 1.59 6.48
CA LEU A 41 -6.26 2.12 5.78
C LEU A 41 -6.35 1.49 4.40
N MET A 42 -7.54 1.01 4.07
CA MET A 42 -7.81 0.38 2.78
C MET A 42 -9.21 0.75 2.30
N GLY A 43 -9.43 0.61 1.00
CA GLY A 43 -10.77 0.68 0.43
C GLY A 43 -11.52 -0.62 0.66
N ARG A 44 -12.84 -0.58 0.43
CA ARG A 44 -13.72 -1.74 0.64
C ARG A 44 -13.33 -2.94 -0.22
N ALA A 45 -13.03 -2.69 -1.50
CA ALA A 45 -12.65 -3.76 -2.41
C ALA A 45 -11.36 -4.47 -1.97
N THR A 46 -10.40 -3.73 -1.42
CA THR A 46 -9.18 -4.31 -0.88
C THR A 46 -9.48 -5.18 0.34
N TYR A 47 -10.34 -4.70 1.23
CA TYR A 47 -10.75 -5.51 2.37
C TYR A 47 -11.44 -6.81 1.93
N GLU A 48 -12.34 -6.73 0.97
CA GLU A 48 -13.03 -7.92 0.45
C GLU A 48 -12.06 -8.92 -0.19
N SER A 49 -11.02 -8.42 -0.86
CA SER A 49 -9.97 -9.26 -1.43
C SER A 49 -9.15 -9.97 -0.36
N ILE A 50 -8.81 -9.27 0.73
CA ILE A 50 -8.08 -9.87 1.87
C ILE A 50 -8.99 -10.85 2.62
N GLY A 51 -10.27 -10.51 2.79
CA GLY A 51 -11.31 -11.37 3.34
C GLY A 51 -11.38 -11.46 4.85
N ARG A 52 -10.46 -10.80 5.56
CA ARG A 52 -10.42 -10.82 7.04
C ARG A 52 -9.60 -9.64 7.56
N PRO A 53 -9.81 -9.21 8.82
CA PRO A 53 -8.93 -8.25 9.46
C PRO A 53 -7.50 -8.80 9.57
N LEU A 54 -6.51 -7.95 9.36
CA LEU A 54 -5.11 -8.33 9.52
C LEU A 54 -4.72 -8.20 10.99
N PRO A 55 -4.19 -9.26 11.62
CA PRO A 55 -3.92 -9.23 13.06
C PRO A 55 -2.78 -8.27 13.43
N GLY A 56 -2.85 -7.73 14.66
CA GLY A 56 -1.82 -6.85 15.21
C GLY A 56 -1.85 -5.42 14.69
N ARG A 57 -2.89 -5.05 13.96
CA ARG A 57 -3.06 -3.73 13.35
C ARG A 57 -4.52 -3.30 13.47
N ASP A 58 -4.77 -2.00 13.65
CA ASP A 58 -6.12 -1.47 13.53
C ASP A 58 -6.49 -1.41 12.07
N ASN A 59 -7.51 -2.17 11.67
CA ASN A 59 -7.97 -2.24 10.29
C ASN A 59 -9.03 -1.18 10.06
N LEU A 60 -8.70 -0.17 9.25
CA LEU A 60 -9.61 0.92 8.90
C LEU A 60 -10.02 0.76 7.43
N VAL A 61 -11.33 0.78 7.19
CA VAL A 61 -11.89 0.66 5.83
C VAL A 61 -12.57 1.97 5.46
N LEU A 62 -12.09 2.59 4.39
CA LEU A 62 -12.68 3.82 3.86
C LEU A 62 -13.92 3.44 3.04
N THR A 63 -15.09 3.91 3.46
CA THR A 63 -16.35 3.60 2.81
C THR A 63 -17.35 4.73 2.96
N ARG A 64 -18.23 4.88 1.98
CA ARG A 64 -19.37 5.80 2.06
C ARG A 64 -20.52 5.24 2.88
N GLN A 65 -20.49 3.95 3.22
CA GLN A 65 -21.55 3.26 3.95
C GLN A 65 -20.97 2.59 5.21
N PRO A 66 -20.56 3.37 6.23
CA PRO A 66 -19.94 2.82 7.43
C PRO A 66 -20.88 1.98 8.28
N GLN A 67 -22.20 2.06 8.04
CA GLN A 67 -23.19 1.22 8.72
C GLN A 67 -23.06 -0.26 8.33
N ASP A 68 -22.49 -0.57 7.17
CA ASP A 68 -22.27 -1.93 6.68
C ASP A 68 -20.86 -2.43 7.02
N CYS A 69 -20.37 -2.07 8.19
CA CYS A 69 -19.00 -2.36 8.59
C CYS A 69 -18.84 -3.83 8.99
N PRO A 70 -17.90 -4.57 8.37
CA PRO A 70 -17.64 -5.95 8.75
C PRO A 70 -17.10 -6.07 10.19
N PRO A 71 -17.28 -7.22 10.85
CA PRO A 71 -16.71 -7.44 12.17
C PRO A 71 -15.16 -7.34 12.16
N GLY A 72 -14.61 -6.77 13.20
CA GLY A 72 -13.16 -6.70 13.39
C GLY A 72 -12.48 -5.57 12.66
N VAL A 73 -13.21 -4.76 11.89
CA VAL A 73 -12.68 -3.56 11.25
C VAL A 73 -13.43 -2.33 11.72
N ARG A 74 -12.82 -1.17 11.52
CA ARG A 74 -13.44 0.12 11.79
C ARG A 74 -13.64 0.84 10.46
N CYS A 75 -14.88 1.18 10.16
CA CYS A 75 -15.18 1.89 8.93
C CYS A 75 -15.11 3.40 9.15
N VAL A 76 -14.46 4.09 8.24
CA VAL A 76 -14.28 5.54 8.27
C VAL A 76 -14.80 6.15 6.97
N ARG A 77 -15.26 7.40 7.03
CA ARG A 77 -15.83 8.10 5.86
C ARG A 77 -14.82 8.96 5.13
N SER A 78 -13.72 9.30 5.78
CA SER A 78 -12.73 10.23 5.22
C SER A 78 -11.33 9.86 5.67
N LEU A 79 -10.36 10.35 4.91
CA LEU A 79 -8.94 10.25 5.29
C LEU A 79 -8.68 10.98 6.61
N GLY A 80 -9.31 12.14 6.83
CA GLY A 80 -9.15 12.87 8.08
C GLY A 80 -9.61 12.07 9.30
N GLU A 81 -10.72 11.34 9.18
CA GLU A 81 -11.17 10.45 10.25
C GLU A 81 -10.16 9.34 10.52
N ALA A 82 -9.59 8.74 9.45
CA ALA A 82 -8.56 7.71 9.58
C ALA A 82 -7.29 8.25 10.25
N ILE A 83 -6.86 9.45 9.88
CA ILE A 83 -5.69 10.11 10.49
C ILE A 83 -5.92 10.29 12.01
N GLY A 84 -7.14 10.64 12.41
CA GLY A 84 -7.50 10.77 13.82
C GLY A 84 -7.28 9.47 14.60
N HIS A 85 -7.54 8.32 13.99
CA HIS A 85 -7.30 7.03 14.63
C HIS A 85 -5.83 6.68 14.80
N ALA A 86 -4.94 7.30 14.04
CA ALA A 86 -3.50 7.09 14.17
C ALA A 86 -2.90 7.84 15.37
N ALA A 87 -3.63 8.77 15.96
CA ALA A 87 -3.27 9.49 17.19
C ALA A 87 -1.85 10.10 17.14
N GLY A 88 -1.49 10.69 16.02
CA GLY A 88 -0.16 11.30 15.82
C GLY A 88 0.93 10.34 15.37
N GLY A 89 0.66 9.04 15.29
CA GLY A 89 1.58 8.04 14.74
C GLY A 89 1.42 7.88 13.23
N ASP A 90 2.04 6.83 12.69
CA ASP A 90 2.00 6.56 11.25
C ASP A 90 0.70 5.85 10.87
N LEU A 91 0.06 6.33 9.80
CA LEU A 91 -1.06 5.68 9.15
C LEU A 91 -0.57 5.05 7.85
N MET A 92 -0.79 3.74 7.69
CA MET A 92 -0.32 2.96 6.55
C MET A 92 -1.46 2.74 5.55
N ILE A 93 -1.41 3.40 4.40
CA ILE A 93 -2.39 3.24 3.32
C ILE A 93 -1.96 2.05 2.47
N ILE A 94 -2.82 1.04 2.38
CA ILE A 94 -2.47 -0.23 1.72
C ILE A 94 -3.23 -0.48 0.41
N GLY A 95 -4.09 0.42 -0.01
CA GLY A 95 -4.74 0.32 -1.31
C GLY A 95 -6.26 0.41 -1.25
N GLY A 96 -6.93 0.22 -2.33
CA GLY A 96 -6.38 -0.06 -3.66
C GLY A 96 -6.17 1.20 -4.52
N ALA A 97 -6.28 1.02 -5.83
CA ALA A 97 -5.95 2.07 -6.79
C ALA A 97 -6.72 3.37 -6.56
N GLN A 98 -8.02 3.29 -6.26
CA GLN A 98 -8.83 4.49 -6.02
C GLN A 98 -8.36 5.23 -4.76
N VAL A 99 -8.01 4.51 -3.71
CA VAL A 99 -7.50 5.10 -2.48
C VAL A 99 -6.13 5.72 -2.74
N PHE A 100 -5.23 5.03 -3.44
CA PHE A 100 -3.94 5.60 -3.82
C PHE A 100 -4.09 6.86 -4.68
N ALA A 101 -5.03 6.86 -5.63
CA ALA A 101 -5.23 8.01 -6.51
C ALA A 101 -5.56 9.29 -5.75
N THR A 102 -6.23 9.20 -4.61
CA THR A 102 -6.61 10.36 -3.80
C THR A 102 -5.68 10.67 -2.65
N THR A 103 -4.83 9.73 -2.25
CA THR A 103 -4.01 9.86 -1.04
C THR A 103 -2.52 9.93 -1.29
N LEU A 104 -2.05 9.41 -2.43
CA LEU A 104 -0.62 9.26 -2.69
C LEU A 104 0.11 10.60 -2.67
N GLU A 105 -0.49 11.65 -3.22
CA GLU A 105 0.10 13.00 -3.21
C GLU A 105 0.17 13.62 -1.81
N LEU A 106 -0.56 13.07 -0.84
CA LEU A 106 -0.55 13.50 0.54
C LEU A 106 0.42 12.69 1.40
N CYS A 107 0.91 11.56 0.89
CA CYS A 107 1.82 10.71 1.63
C CYS A 107 3.21 11.32 1.71
N GLN A 108 3.83 11.20 2.87
CA GLN A 108 5.17 11.67 3.15
C GLN A 108 6.23 10.59 2.92
N ARG A 109 5.83 9.32 3.01
CA ARG A 109 6.70 8.17 2.78
C ARG A 109 5.97 7.10 1.98
N LEU A 110 6.72 6.44 1.10
CA LEU A 110 6.22 5.34 0.31
C LEU A 110 7.13 4.13 0.50
N TYR A 111 6.57 3.03 0.99
CA TYR A 111 7.24 1.74 1.01
C TYR A 111 6.83 1.00 -0.26
N LEU A 112 7.72 0.98 -1.24
CA LEU A 112 7.46 0.46 -2.57
C LEU A 112 8.21 -0.86 -2.77
N THR A 113 7.48 -1.90 -3.20
CA THR A 113 8.10 -3.09 -3.74
C THR A 113 7.97 -3.04 -5.25
N CYS A 114 9.10 -3.11 -5.95
CA CYS A 114 9.12 -3.15 -7.40
C CYS A 114 9.46 -4.57 -7.86
N VAL A 115 8.52 -5.21 -8.55
CA VAL A 115 8.72 -6.54 -9.14
C VAL A 115 9.41 -6.34 -10.50
N HIS A 116 10.53 -7.05 -10.72
CA HIS A 116 11.39 -6.87 -11.90
C HIS A 116 10.81 -7.57 -13.13
N ALA A 117 9.60 -7.23 -13.52
CA ALA A 117 8.94 -7.75 -14.69
C ALA A 117 7.81 -6.84 -15.13
N ASP A 118 7.52 -6.83 -16.43
CA ASP A 118 6.28 -6.26 -16.95
C ASP A 118 5.24 -7.38 -16.94
N LEU A 119 4.12 -7.14 -16.26
CA LEU A 119 3.11 -8.17 -16.04
C LEU A 119 1.74 -7.68 -16.51
N PRO A 120 0.89 -8.58 -17.00
CA PRO A 120 -0.47 -8.21 -17.34
C PRO A 120 -1.28 -7.92 -16.09
N GLY A 121 -2.15 -6.91 -16.15
CA GLY A 121 -3.02 -6.55 -15.06
C GLY A 121 -4.05 -5.54 -15.50
N ASP A 122 -5.00 -5.29 -14.61
CA ASP A 122 -6.12 -4.38 -14.87
C ASP A 122 -6.12 -3.17 -13.93
N THR A 123 -5.25 -3.16 -12.93
CA THR A 123 -5.19 -2.11 -11.93
C THR A 123 -3.76 -1.60 -11.81
N PHE A 124 -3.61 -0.27 -11.83
CA PHE A 124 -2.30 0.38 -11.95
C PHE A 124 -2.11 1.43 -10.85
N LEU A 125 -0.87 1.58 -10.40
CA LEU A 125 -0.49 2.72 -9.56
C LEU A 125 -0.33 3.96 -10.44
N PRO A 126 -0.79 5.15 -9.99
CA PRO A 126 -0.48 6.40 -10.69
C PRO A 126 1.04 6.59 -10.85
N PRO A 127 1.50 7.26 -11.92
CA PRO A 127 2.92 7.54 -12.09
C PRO A 127 3.49 8.31 -10.90
N LEU A 128 4.69 7.92 -10.47
CA LEU A 128 5.41 8.66 -9.43
C LEU A 128 6.32 9.67 -10.12
N GLU A 129 6.18 10.94 -9.74
CA GLU A 129 7.00 12.01 -10.27
C GLU A 129 8.37 11.99 -9.59
N PRO A 130 9.48 11.68 -10.30
CA PRO A 130 10.79 11.52 -9.67
C PRO A 130 11.26 12.72 -8.87
N VAL A 131 10.85 13.93 -9.29
CA VAL A 131 11.23 15.17 -8.59
C VAL A 131 10.57 15.33 -7.23
N GLN A 132 9.50 14.58 -6.96
CA GLN A 132 8.74 14.67 -5.71
C GLN A 132 9.22 13.66 -4.67
N TRP A 133 10.03 12.68 -5.06
CA TRP A 133 10.41 11.57 -4.20
C TRP A 133 11.92 11.40 -4.15
N HIS A 134 12.43 11.12 -2.96
CA HIS A 134 13.84 10.84 -2.70
C HIS A 134 13.97 9.42 -2.16
N GLU A 135 14.79 8.60 -2.81
CA GLU A 135 15.05 7.24 -2.34
C GLU A 135 15.97 7.27 -1.14
N THR A 136 15.51 6.73 -0.01
CA THR A 136 16.27 6.72 1.25
C THR A 136 16.77 5.34 1.63
N ALA A 137 16.17 4.28 1.07
CA ALA A 137 16.62 2.90 1.31
C ALA A 137 16.27 2.03 0.10
N ARG A 138 17.08 1.03 -0.16
CA ARG A 138 16.84 0.06 -1.24
C ARG A 138 17.51 -1.26 -0.89
N SER A 139 16.80 -2.37 -1.14
CA SER A 139 17.41 -3.70 -1.17
C SER A 139 16.90 -4.44 -2.41
N ASP A 140 17.83 -4.99 -3.18
CA ASP A 140 17.52 -5.71 -4.43
C ASP A 140 17.68 -7.21 -4.19
N HIS A 141 16.75 -7.99 -4.73
CA HIS A 141 16.69 -9.44 -4.55
C HIS A 141 16.51 -10.13 -5.90
N ALA A 142 17.35 -11.11 -6.19
CA ALA A 142 17.27 -11.90 -7.40
C ALA A 142 16.16 -12.95 -7.29
N PRO A 143 15.65 -13.48 -8.43
CA PRO A 143 14.76 -14.64 -8.40
C PRO A 143 15.43 -15.82 -7.70
N ASP A 144 14.62 -16.66 -7.06
CA ASP A 144 15.10 -17.86 -6.38
C ASP A 144 14.05 -18.98 -6.48
N GLY A 145 14.26 -20.09 -5.77
CA GLY A 145 13.35 -21.23 -5.82
C GLY A 145 11.93 -20.95 -5.31
N ARG A 146 11.73 -19.87 -4.59
CA ARG A 146 10.42 -19.46 -4.05
C ARG A 146 9.86 -18.20 -4.72
N HIS A 147 10.66 -17.53 -5.56
CA HIS A 147 10.31 -16.27 -6.20
C HIS A 147 10.66 -16.34 -7.68
N ALA A 148 9.63 -16.36 -8.53
CA ALA A 148 9.82 -16.42 -9.98
C ALA A 148 10.42 -15.14 -10.55
N TYR A 149 10.26 -14.01 -9.86
CA TYR A 149 10.74 -12.70 -10.28
C TYR A 149 11.72 -12.13 -9.26
N GLY A 150 12.68 -11.33 -9.73
CA GLY A 150 13.44 -10.45 -8.86
C GLY A 150 12.53 -9.32 -8.35
N TYR A 151 12.92 -8.73 -7.26
CA TYR A 151 12.15 -7.64 -6.65
C TYR A 151 13.08 -6.73 -5.85
N SER A 152 12.64 -5.49 -5.65
CA SER A 152 13.35 -4.51 -4.83
C SER A 152 12.41 -3.93 -3.79
N PHE A 153 12.88 -3.80 -2.56
CA PHE A 153 12.22 -3.02 -1.53
C PHE A 153 12.83 -1.65 -1.50
N ILE A 154 12.01 -0.62 -1.72
CA ILE A 154 12.47 0.77 -1.87
C ILE A 154 11.68 1.63 -0.89
N THR A 155 12.35 2.46 -0.13
CA THR A 155 11.71 3.49 0.67
C THR A 155 11.93 4.83 -0.01
N LEU A 156 10.83 5.52 -0.30
CA LEU A 156 10.85 6.87 -0.87
C LEU A 156 10.28 7.84 0.15
N GLU A 157 10.89 8.99 0.28
CA GLU A 157 10.40 10.09 1.09
C GLU A 157 10.11 11.29 0.21
N ARG A 158 9.03 12.00 0.53
CA ARG A 158 8.64 13.17 -0.24
C ARG A 158 9.65 14.28 -0.05
N VAL A 159 10.08 14.85 -1.17
CA VAL A 159 11.01 15.99 -1.16
C VAL A 159 10.29 17.19 -0.55
N PRO A 160 10.89 17.88 0.44
CA PRO A 160 10.27 19.08 1.02
C PRO A 160 9.96 20.13 -0.04
N GLY A 161 8.74 20.71 0.03
CA GLY A 161 8.30 21.70 -0.92
C GLY A 161 7.81 21.16 -2.26
N ALA A 162 7.83 19.83 -2.47
CA ALA A 162 7.36 19.18 -3.70
C ALA A 162 5.89 18.75 -3.61
N ALA A 163 5.12 19.32 -2.71
CA ALA A 163 3.70 19.02 -2.59
C ALA A 163 2.97 19.50 -3.85
N GLY A 164 2.24 18.61 -4.44
CA GLY A 164 1.42 18.89 -5.61
C GLY A 164 0.22 19.76 -5.27
#